data_1cd743d0b7f77c77a9e74129fa2371f2
#
_entry.id   1cd743d0b7f77c77a9e74129fa2371f2
#
_cell.length_a   1.000
_cell.length_b   1.000
_cell.length_c   1.000
_cell.angle_alpha   90.00
_cell.angle_beta   90.00
_cell.angle_gamma   90.00
#
_symmetry.space_group_name_H-M   'P 1'
#
loop_
_entity.id
_entity.type
_entity.pdbx_description
1 polymer ?
#
loop_
_entity_poly.entity_id
_entity_poly.type
_entity_poly.pdbx_seq_one_letter_code
_entity_poly.pdbx_strand_id
1 'polypeptide(L)'
;MKRIAFLFVFMIIAFSSLNAKSCHFDMAHSYEVQIVLVAQQGTKFLKAWGVASSPDKAIDMAMQDAVAACIFTGVEGNEIAGKIPPLVADRSVYEEHKQFFDTFFKKGEFFQYVKNVNTGYPTGENNVKTGKGRKVGIFVVVMYDNLRKLLEDEGIIKKLNSYF
;
A
#
# COMPACT_ATOMS: atom_id res chain seq x y z
N MET A 1 -37.43 35.52 -43.15
CA MET A 1 -36.04 35.03 -43.08
C MET A 1 -35.64 35.03 -41.59
N LYS A 2 -35.76 33.86 -40.96
CA LYS A 2 -35.52 33.71 -39.52
C LYS A 2 -34.09 33.19 -39.31
N ARG A 3 -33.25 33.97 -38.67
CA ARG A 3 -31.86 33.58 -38.32
C ARG A 3 -31.92 32.74 -37.06
N ILE A 4 -31.61 31.46 -37.18
CA ILE A 4 -31.46 30.55 -36.04
C ILE A 4 -30.02 30.68 -35.56
N ALA A 5 -29.84 31.28 -34.35
CA ALA A 5 -28.59 31.32 -33.66
C ALA A 5 -28.36 29.97 -32.95
N PHE A 6 -27.36 29.21 -33.38
CA PHE A 6 -26.90 28.01 -32.72
C PHE A 6 -26.03 28.44 -31.53
N LEU A 7 -26.57 28.29 -30.30
CA LEU A 7 -25.83 28.43 -29.05
C LEU A 7 -25.07 27.13 -28.80
N PHE A 8 -23.77 27.13 -29.10
CA PHE A 8 -22.84 26.10 -28.65
C PHE A 8 -22.63 26.28 -27.16
N VAL A 9 -23.30 25.48 -26.35
CA VAL A 9 -23.01 25.31 -24.95
C VAL A 9 -21.74 24.45 -24.85
N PHE A 10 -20.62 25.10 -24.65
CA PHE A 10 -19.35 24.43 -24.29
C PHE A 10 -19.50 23.90 -22.87
N MET A 11 -19.85 22.62 -22.76
CA MET A 11 -19.83 21.89 -21.48
C MET A 11 -18.37 21.66 -21.09
N ILE A 12 -17.82 22.57 -20.29
CA ILE A 12 -16.52 22.43 -19.65
C ILE A 12 -16.66 21.32 -18.61
N ILE A 13 -16.26 20.10 -18.98
CA ILE A 13 -16.05 19.01 -18.04
C ILE A 13 -14.84 19.42 -17.19
N ALA A 14 -15.12 19.94 -16.00
CA ALA A 14 -14.10 20.13 -14.97
C ALA A 14 -13.56 18.74 -14.61
N PHE A 15 -12.43 18.37 -15.18
CA PHE A 15 -11.61 17.27 -14.66
C PHE A 15 -11.19 17.66 -13.25
N SER A 16 -11.95 17.19 -12.26
CA SER A 16 -11.51 17.21 -10.87
C SER A 16 -10.24 16.41 -10.82
N SER A 17 -9.10 17.09 -10.77
CA SER A 17 -7.81 16.49 -10.47
C SER A 17 -7.95 15.84 -9.11
N LEU A 18 -8.17 14.54 -9.07
CA LEU A 18 -7.98 13.73 -7.89
C LEU A 18 -6.53 14.00 -7.46
N ASN A 19 -6.37 14.78 -6.40
CA ASN A 19 -5.08 14.93 -5.74
C ASN A 19 -4.72 13.54 -5.20
N ALA A 20 -4.07 12.73 -6.03
CA ALA A 20 -3.44 11.50 -5.60
C ALA A 20 -2.45 11.90 -4.50
N LYS A 21 -2.71 11.46 -3.27
CA LYS A 21 -1.79 11.62 -2.16
C LYS A 21 -0.48 10.96 -2.58
N SER A 22 0.52 11.75 -2.95
CA SER A 22 1.84 11.25 -3.31
C SER A 22 2.52 10.76 -2.04
N CYS A 23 2.48 9.47 -1.77
CA CYS A 23 3.33 8.85 -0.78
C CYS A 23 4.74 8.73 -1.37
N HIS A 24 5.75 9.19 -0.65
CA HIS A 24 7.14 8.97 -1.03
C HIS A 24 7.49 7.53 -0.72
N PHE A 25 7.72 6.71 -1.75
CA PHE A 25 8.19 5.35 -1.60
C PHE A 25 9.71 5.29 -1.65
N ASP A 26 10.31 4.66 -0.65
CA ASP A 26 11.74 4.39 -0.56
C ASP A 26 11.95 2.93 -0.15
N MET A 27 12.46 2.12 -1.07
CA MET A 27 12.75 0.70 -0.82
C MET A 27 13.85 0.50 0.24
N ALA A 28 14.71 1.50 0.47
CA ALA A 28 15.75 1.43 1.51
C ALA A 28 15.20 1.68 2.92
N HIS A 29 13.90 2.05 3.02
CA HIS A 29 13.24 2.27 4.30
C HIS A 29 13.08 0.96 5.08
N SER A 30 13.35 1.03 6.38
CA SER A 30 13.09 -0.11 7.28
C SER A 30 11.62 -0.12 7.67
N TYR A 31 10.89 -1.13 7.23
CA TYR A 31 9.48 -1.30 7.55
C TYR A 31 9.32 -1.84 8.98
N GLU A 32 8.56 -1.14 9.82
CA GLU A 32 8.21 -1.64 11.15
C GLU A 32 6.83 -2.29 11.08
N VAL A 33 6.83 -3.60 10.76
CA VAL A 33 5.64 -4.41 10.55
C VAL A 33 5.76 -5.71 11.32
N GLN A 34 4.67 -6.12 11.98
CA GLN A 34 4.59 -7.34 12.79
C GLN A 34 3.33 -8.12 12.43
N ILE A 35 3.42 -9.45 12.45
CA ILE A 35 2.25 -10.32 12.37
C ILE A 35 1.48 -10.23 13.69
N VAL A 36 0.16 -10.10 13.61
CA VAL A 36 -0.71 -10.10 14.79
C VAL A 36 -1.24 -11.50 15.06
N LEU A 37 -1.85 -12.12 14.04
CA LEU A 37 -2.41 -13.47 14.13
C LEU A 37 -2.57 -14.08 12.73
N VAL A 38 -2.94 -15.36 12.69
CA VAL A 38 -3.32 -16.03 11.45
C VAL A 38 -4.64 -15.44 10.96
N ALA A 39 -4.58 -14.81 9.77
CA ALA A 39 -5.75 -14.22 9.14
C ALA A 39 -6.52 -15.25 8.29
N GLN A 40 -7.62 -14.81 7.68
CA GLN A 40 -8.37 -15.63 6.71
C GLN A 40 -7.48 -15.95 5.49
N GLN A 41 -7.80 -17.05 4.83
CA GLN A 41 -7.08 -17.48 3.62
C GLN A 41 -6.96 -16.32 2.61
N GLY A 42 -5.77 -16.16 2.04
CA GLY A 42 -5.48 -15.10 1.07
C GLY A 42 -5.16 -13.73 1.67
N THR A 43 -5.29 -13.56 3.00
CA THR A 43 -5.01 -12.28 3.67
C THR A 43 -3.96 -12.40 4.77
N LYS A 44 -3.36 -11.27 5.18
CA LYS A 44 -2.42 -11.17 6.31
C LYS A 44 -2.88 -10.08 7.27
N PHE A 45 -2.99 -10.40 8.56
CA PHE A 45 -3.34 -9.42 9.60
C PHE A 45 -2.08 -8.95 10.31
N LEU A 46 -1.78 -7.67 10.15
CA LEU A 46 -0.52 -7.08 10.54
C LEU A 46 -0.75 -5.86 11.43
N LYS A 47 0.23 -5.54 12.28
CA LYS A 47 0.40 -4.24 12.92
C LYS A 47 1.56 -3.54 12.22
N ALA A 48 1.32 -2.34 11.69
CA ALA A 48 2.31 -1.55 10.97
C ALA A 48 2.42 -0.15 11.56
N TRP A 49 3.62 0.42 11.56
CA TRP A 49 3.89 1.78 11.99
C TRP A 49 4.37 2.63 10.82
N GLY A 50 3.85 3.85 10.77
CA GLY A 50 4.31 4.87 9.84
C GLY A 50 4.74 6.14 10.58
N VAL A 51 5.68 6.88 9.98
CA VAL A 51 6.15 8.15 10.52
C VAL A 51 5.96 9.23 9.46
N ALA A 52 5.22 10.29 9.81
CA ALA A 52 4.99 11.42 8.91
C ALA A 52 4.73 12.72 9.67
N SER A 53 4.63 13.84 8.94
CA SER A 53 4.39 15.16 9.52
C SER A 53 3.03 15.31 10.22
N SER A 54 2.04 14.50 9.84
CA SER A 54 0.72 14.46 10.47
C SER A 54 0.28 13.02 10.73
N PRO A 55 -0.64 12.79 11.67
CA PRO A 55 -1.12 11.44 11.97
C PRO A 55 -1.78 10.76 10.77
N ASP A 56 -2.58 11.47 9.96
CA ASP A 56 -3.23 10.88 8.78
C ASP A 56 -2.21 10.41 7.75
N LYS A 57 -1.17 11.22 7.51
CA LYS A 57 -0.06 10.82 6.63
C LYS A 57 0.73 9.64 7.21
N ALA A 58 0.86 9.57 8.54
CA ALA A 58 1.52 8.45 9.19
C ALA A 58 0.69 7.16 9.08
N ILE A 59 -0.64 7.24 9.10
CA ILE A 59 -1.55 6.12 8.80
C ILE A 59 -1.35 5.66 7.35
N ASP A 60 -1.35 6.58 6.38
CA ASP A 60 -1.13 6.25 4.97
C ASP A 60 0.25 5.57 4.77
N MET A 61 1.31 6.08 5.45
CA MET A 61 2.64 5.46 5.44
C MET A 61 2.65 4.06 6.05
N ALA A 62 1.97 3.84 7.18
CA ALA A 62 1.87 2.52 7.79
C ALA A 62 1.18 1.50 6.87
N MET A 63 0.13 1.91 6.14
CA MET A 63 -0.52 1.07 5.14
C MET A 63 0.42 0.76 3.97
N GLN A 64 1.18 1.75 3.48
CA GLN A 64 2.20 1.58 2.45
C GLN A 64 3.28 0.60 2.90
N ASP A 65 3.82 0.79 4.10
CA ASP A 65 4.88 -0.04 4.67
C ASP A 65 4.44 -1.49 4.86
N ALA A 66 3.18 -1.72 5.24
CA ALA A 66 2.63 -3.08 5.34
C ALA A 66 2.60 -3.81 3.99
N VAL A 67 2.20 -3.12 2.91
CA VAL A 67 2.21 -3.68 1.56
C VAL A 67 3.63 -3.88 1.06
N ALA A 68 4.50 -2.89 1.26
CA ALA A 68 5.91 -2.96 0.85
C ALA A 68 6.66 -4.09 1.57
N ALA A 69 6.41 -4.30 2.86
CA ALA A 69 6.96 -5.41 3.61
C ALA A 69 6.53 -6.77 3.02
N CYS A 70 5.25 -6.95 2.68
CA CYS A 70 4.77 -8.16 2.02
C CYS A 70 5.42 -8.39 0.65
N ILE A 71 5.72 -7.32 -0.09
CA ILE A 71 6.36 -7.45 -1.41
C ILE A 71 7.86 -7.75 -1.28
N PHE A 72 8.63 -7.00 -0.48
CA PHE A 72 10.08 -6.96 -0.60
C PHE A 72 10.86 -7.61 0.54
N THR A 73 10.38 -7.53 1.79
CA THR A 73 11.15 -8.03 2.95
C THR A 73 10.55 -9.26 3.59
N GLY A 74 9.26 -9.49 3.37
CA GLY A 74 8.49 -10.40 4.19
C GLY A 74 8.24 -9.83 5.58
N VAL A 75 7.59 -10.61 6.43
CA VAL A 75 7.32 -10.25 7.83
C VAL A 75 7.69 -11.43 8.72
N GLU A 76 8.51 -11.19 9.76
CA GLU A 76 8.92 -12.24 10.67
C GLU A 76 7.72 -12.83 11.43
N GLY A 77 7.78 -14.15 11.64
CA GLY A 77 6.77 -14.87 12.40
C GLY A 77 6.83 -14.56 13.90
N ASN A 78 5.78 -14.94 14.59
CA ASN A 78 5.72 -14.91 16.06
C ASN A 78 5.24 -16.29 16.58
N GLU A 79 4.98 -16.40 17.88
CA GLU A 79 4.53 -17.65 18.52
C GLU A 79 3.16 -18.17 17.99
N ILE A 80 2.37 -17.27 17.38
CA ILE A 80 0.99 -17.56 16.93
C ILE A 80 0.95 -17.80 15.41
N ALA A 81 1.77 -17.10 14.64
CA ALA A 81 1.73 -17.11 13.19
C ALA A 81 3.13 -17.26 12.57
N GLY A 82 3.23 -18.13 11.58
CA GLY A 82 4.47 -18.34 10.83
C GLY A 82 4.89 -17.10 10.02
N LYS A 83 6.16 -17.09 9.63
CA LYS A 83 6.74 -16.05 8.78
C LYS A 83 5.97 -15.88 7.46
N ILE A 84 5.81 -14.65 7.02
CA ILE A 84 5.33 -14.29 5.69
C ILE A 84 6.55 -14.09 4.78
N PRO A 85 6.77 -14.94 3.76
CA PRO A 85 7.86 -14.73 2.83
C PRO A 85 7.58 -13.50 1.94
N PRO A 86 8.63 -12.81 1.45
CA PRO A 86 8.45 -11.73 0.49
C PRO A 86 7.95 -12.31 -0.84
N LEU A 87 7.12 -11.54 -1.55
CA LEU A 87 6.67 -11.90 -2.90
C LEU A 87 7.79 -11.72 -3.93
N VAL A 88 8.63 -10.70 -3.76
CA VAL A 88 9.80 -10.38 -4.56
C VAL A 88 11.03 -10.53 -3.67
N ALA A 89 11.68 -11.70 -3.74
CA ALA A 89 12.84 -12.00 -2.89
C ALA A 89 14.14 -11.37 -3.40
N ASP A 90 14.24 -11.10 -4.71
CA ASP A 90 15.43 -10.56 -5.35
C ASP A 90 15.27 -9.05 -5.60
N ARG A 91 16.23 -8.28 -5.11
CA ARG A 91 16.27 -6.82 -5.31
C ARG A 91 16.42 -6.42 -6.78
N SER A 92 17.05 -7.27 -7.62
CA SER A 92 17.18 -7.00 -9.05
C SER A 92 15.81 -6.87 -9.73
N VAL A 93 14.83 -7.65 -9.29
CA VAL A 93 13.45 -7.59 -9.81
C VAL A 93 12.81 -6.22 -9.55
N TYR A 94 13.10 -5.60 -8.40
CA TYR A 94 12.63 -4.23 -8.16
C TYR A 94 13.25 -3.25 -9.17
N GLU A 95 14.57 -3.32 -9.41
CA GLU A 95 15.24 -2.42 -10.34
C GLU A 95 14.76 -2.61 -11.78
N GLU A 96 14.52 -3.85 -12.21
CA GLU A 96 13.97 -4.18 -13.53
C GLU A 96 12.54 -3.63 -13.70
N HIS A 97 11.73 -3.65 -12.66
CA HIS A 97 10.33 -3.20 -12.67
C HIS A 97 10.10 -1.89 -11.90
N LYS A 98 11.16 -1.09 -11.75
CA LYS A 98 11.13 0.14 -10.94
C LYS A 98 10.01 1.10 -11.31
N GLN A 99 9.73 1.28 -12.59
CA GLN A 99 8.65 2.16 -13.06
C GLN A 99 7.27 1.69 -12.58
N PHE A 100 7.03 0.37 -12.56
CA PHE A 100 5.80 -0.21 -12.03
C PHE A 100 5.67 0.10 -10.53
N PHE A 101 6.67 -0.26 -9.73
CA PHE A 101 6.61 -0.07 -8.28
C PHE A 101 6.53 1.41 -7.88
N ASP A 102 7.31 2.27 -8.53
CA ASP A 102 7.23 3.71 -8.30
C ASP A 102 5.82 4.25 -8.59
N THR A 103 5.19 3.80 -9.67
CA THR A 103 3.83 4.21 -10.04
C THR A 103 2.82 3.66 -9.05
N PHE A 104 2.89 2.38 -8.73
CA PHE A 104 2.02 1.68 -7.78
C PHE A 104 1.97 2.36 -6.41
N PHE A 105 3.13 2.71 -5.87
CA PHE A 105 3.19 3.40 -4.58
C PHE A 105 2.87 4.90 -4.68
N LYS A 106 3.42 5.63 -5.64
CA LYS A 106 3.22 7.08 -5.79
C LYS A 106 1.79 7.46 -6.14
N LYS A 107 1.11 6.67 -6.96
CA LYS A 107 -0.31 6.89 -7.30
C LYS A 107 -1.28 6.38 -6.25
N GLY A 108 -0.79 5.67 -5.23
CA GLY A 108 -1.63 5.11 -4.17
C GLY A 108 -2.44 3.88 -4.61
N GLU A 109 -2.04 3.19 -5.68
CA GLU A 109 -2.71 1.97 -6.14
C GLU A 109 -2.65 0.85 -5.09
N PHE A 110 -1.62 0.86 -4.24
CA PHE A 110 -1.46 -0.07 -3.13
C PHE A 110 -2.63 -0.05 -2.12
N PHE A 111 -3.37 1.05 -2.01
CA PHE A 111 -4.53 1.14 -1.12
C PHE A 111 -5.62 0.11 -1.45
N GLN A 112 -5.66 -0.39 -2.67
CA GLN A 112 -6.59 -1.45 -3.08
C GLN A 112 -6.27 -2.80 -2.45
N TYR A 113 -5.05 -2.97 -1.94
CA TYR A 113 -4.53 -4.23 -1.39
C TYR A 113 -4.36 -4.22 0.14
N VAL A 114 -4.72 -3.13 0.80
CA VAL A 114 -4.60 -2.99 2.24
C VAL A 114 -5.81 -2.27 2.83
N LYS A 115 -6.28 -2.75 3.97
CA LYS A 115 -7.41 -2.15 4.68
C LYS A 115 -7.00 -1.85 6.12
N ASN A 116 -7.16 -0.60 6.56
CA ASN A 116 -7.08 -0.23 7.97
C ASN A 116 -8.31 -0.79 8.70
N VAL A 117 -8.08 -1.56 9.75
CA VAL A 117 -9.14 -2.23 10.53
C VAL A 117 -9.23 -1.74 11.97
N ASN A 118 -8.60 -0.63 12.29
CA ASN A 118 -8.76 -0.02 13.59
C ASN A 118 -10.20 0.46 13.84
N THR A 119 -10.66 0.24 15.05
CA THR A 119 -11.89 0.87 15.57
C THR A 119 -11.53 2.24 16.15
N GLY A 120 -11.66 3.27 15.33
CA GLY A 120 -11.36 4.64 15.74
C GLY A 120 -9.92 5.09 15.45
N TYR A 121 -9.59 6.26 15.94
CA TYR A 121 -8.31 6.91 15.69
C TYR A 121 -7.24 6.41 16.67
N PRO A 122 -6.01 6.12 16.21
CA PRO A 122 -4.94 5.64 17.09
C PRO A 122 -4.61 6.64 18.18
N THR A 123 -4.48 6.16 19.42
CA THR A 123 -4.19 6.97 20.61
C THR A 123 -3.09 6.32 21.47
N GLY A 124 -2.61 7.02 22.48
CA GLY A 124 -1.62 6.53 23.42
C GLY A 124 -0.32 6.13 22.74
N GLU A 125 0.19 4.93 23.05
CA GLU A 125 1.44 4.39 22.48
C GLU A 125 1.41 4.19 20.96
N ASN A 126 0.20 4.09 20.38
CA ASN A 126 0.02 3.98 18.94
C ASN A 126 -0.07 5.35 18.23
N ASN A 127 0.18 6.46 18.91
CA ASN A 127 0.21 7.80 18.32
C ASN A 127 1.17 8.73 19.09
N VAL A 128 2.46 8.57 18.83
CA VAL A 128 3.52 9.23 19.57
C VAL A 128 4.13 10.36 18.75
N LYS A 129 4.38 11.50 19.40
CA LYS A 129 5.12 12.61 18.80
C LYS A 129 6.62 12.27 18.72
N THR A 130 7.22 12.51 17.57
CA THR A 130 8.65 12.29 17.31
C THR A 130 9.30 13.57 16.79
N GLY A 131 10.62 13.61 16.72
CA GLY A 131 11.35 14.76 16.13
C GLY A 131 11.03 14.98 14.64
N LYS A 132 10.54 13.96 13.95
CA LYS A 132 10.16 14.00 12.52
C LYS A 132 8.65 14.15 12.29
N GLY A 133 7.85 14.34 13.33
CA GLY A 133 6.40 14.45 13.25
C GLY A 133 5.65 13.49 14.19
N ARG A 134 4.86 12.60 13.64
CA ARG A 134 4.09 11.58 14.37
C ARG A 134 4.45 10.18 13.91
N LYS A 135 4.66 9.28 14.88
CA LYS A 135 4.70 7.83 14.68
C LYS A 135 3.35 7.26 15.04
N VAL A 136 2.70 6.60 14.08
CA VAL A 136 1.37 6.03 14.27
C VAL A 136 1.39 4.54 13.96
N GLY A 137 0.89 3.73 14.88
CA GLY A 137 0.71 2.29 14.73
C GLY A 137 -0.74 1.95 14.44
N ILE A 138 -0.99 1.12 13.42
CA ILE A 138 -2.31 0.68 13.03
C ILE A 138 -2.36 -0.82 12.76
N PHE A 139 -3.55 -1.40 12.92
CA PHE A 139 -3.84 -2.74 12.48
C PHE A 139 -4.37 -2.71 11.05
N VAL A 140 -3.81 -3.56 10.20
CA VAL A 140 -4.19 -3.66 8.79
C VAL A 140 -4.40 -5.09 8.35
N VAL A 141 -5.26 -5.26 7.35
CA VAL A 141 -5.39 -6.51 6.60
C VAL A 141 -4.83 -6.27 5.20
N VAL A 142 -3.79 -7.03 4.84
CA VAL A 142 -3.21 -7.03 3.49
C VAL A 142 -3.81 -8.19 2.70
N MET A 143 -4.33 -7.91 1.50
CA MET A 143 -4.87 -8.89 0.55
C MET A 143 -3.71 -9.54 -0.21
N TYR A 144 -2.96 -10.41 0.48
CA TYR A 144 -1.69 -10.95 0.02
C TYR A 144 -1.80 -11.76 -1.28
N ASP A 145 -2.84 -12.59 -1.42
CA ASP A 145 -3.03 -13.39 -2.63
C ASP A 145 -3.43 -12.52 -3.83
N ASN A 146 -4.24 -11.47 -3.61
CA ASN A 146 -4.56 -10.50 -4.67
C ASN A 146 -3.32 -9.71 -5.10
N LEU A 147 -2.47 -9.35 -4.13
CA LEU A 147 -1.20 -8.68 -4.40
C LEU A 147 -0.25 -9.58 -5.19
N ARG A 148 -0.15 -10.88 -4.80
CA ARG A 148 0.58 -11.89 -5.57
C ARG A 148 0.07 -11.98 -7.00
N LYS A 149 -1.26 -12.10 -7.16
CA LYS A 149 -1.89 -12.20 -8.48
C LYS A 149 -1.58 -10.99 -9.36
N LEU A 150 -1.63 -9.77 -8.81
CA LEU A 150 -1.22 -8.57 -9.53
C LEU A 150 0.21 -8.72 -10.07
N LEU A 151 1.18 -9.10 -9.22
CA LEU A 151 2.57 -9.25 -9.62
C LEU A 151 2.80 -10.37 -10.63
N GLU A 152 1.99 -11.44 -10.58
CA GLU A 152 1.99 -12.52 -11.58
C GLU A 152 1.42 -12.04 -12.93
N ASP A 153 0.35 -11.26 -12.91
CA ASP A 153 -0.30 -10.73 -14.12
C ASP A 153 0.56 -9.67 -14.82
N GLU A 154 1.32 -8.89 -14.05
CA GLU A 154 2.33 -7.94 -14.56
C GLU A 154 3.66 -8.64 -15.00
N GLY A 155 3.76 -9.96 -14.80
CA GLY A 155 4.96 -10.73 -15.18
C GLY A 155 6.17 -10.48 -14.28
N ILE A 156 5.99 -9.84 -13.12
CA ILE A 156 7.06 -9.52 -12.17
C ILE A 156 7.51 -10.78 -11.40
N ILE A 157 6.56 -11.67 -11.10
CA ILE A 157 6.85 -12.96 -10.48
C ILE A 157 6.25 -14.10 -11.29
N LYS A 158 6.80 -15.31 -11.14
CA LYS A 158 6.31 -16.50 -11.85
C LYS A 158 4.95 -16.93 -11.29
N LYS A 159 4.05 -17.33 -12.19
CA LYS A 159 2.76 -17.91 -11.80
C LYS A 159 2.95 -19.22 -11.05
N LEU A 160 2.21 -19.41 -9.97
CA LEU A 160 2.27 -20.64 -9.16
C LEU A 160 1.99 -21.92 -9.97
N ASN A 161 1.12 -21.82 -11.01
CA ASN A 161 0.71 -22.98 -11.82
C ASN A 161 1.68 -23.31 -12.98
N SER A 162 2.84 -22.68 -13.08
CA SER A 162 3.81 -22.97 -14.16
C SER A 162 4.70 -24.21 -13.91
N TYR A 163 4.38 -24.98 -12.87
CA TYR A 163 5.13 -26.20 -12.51
C TYR A 163 4.34 -27.53 -12.70
N PHE A 164 3.20 -27.48 -13.41
CA PHE A 164 2.44 -28.68 -13.78
C PHE A 164 2.28 -28.82 -15.28
#